data_0ab07510d28f0c73dec339cb1aa51f04
#
_entry.id   0ab07510d28f0c73dec339cb1aa51f04
#
_cell.length_a   1.000
_cell.length_b   1.000
_cell.length_c   1.000
_cell.angle_alpha   90.00
_cell.angle_beta   90.00
_cell.angle_gamma   90.00
#
_symmetry.space_group_name_H-M   'P 1'
#
loop_
_entity.id
_entity.type
_entity.pdbx_description
1 polymer ?
#
loop_
_entity_poly.entity_id
_entity_poly.type
_entity_poly.pdbx_seq_one_letter_code
_entity_poly.pdbx_strand_id
1 'polypeptide(L)'
;EMFSASIEVVNYSNAAIDNKQIMWQLADEAGTQISNGRLNVESISKGTVTQCGDIRAELKSVRKASKLYLTVSVEGTEWKNTWPVWVYPRIESLNVGDVLLTQDVEEALAALNQGRKVLFSPKMSYLKGLEGKFLPVFWSPVHFPRQAGTMGLLCNTQHAALRHFPTEMHSNWQWWNLVKRSKVLVVDSLPPVEPIVESIDNFTNNRKLVSVFETKCGKGKLIMSAMDILSEGSDKPEIQQMLYSLVTYMNSESFAPRTMLGEEDIRSLILKNEGKVIETKATSIYRGLD
;
A
#
# COMPACT_ATOMS: atom_id res chain seq x y z
N GLU A 1 17.46 -1.12 -12.62
CA GLU A 1 16.74 -2.40 -12.39
C GLU A 1 16.05 -2.86 -13.67
N MET A 2 15.73 -4.16 -13.71
CA MET A 2 15.10 -4.82 -14.85
C MET A 2 13.70 -5.27 -14.41
N PHE A 3 12.67 -4.90 -15.16
CA PHE A 3 11.35 -5.50 -15.06
C PHE A 3 11.36 -6.81 -15.85
N SER A 4 10.80 -7.86 -15.28
CA SER A 4 10.61 -9.14 -15.96
C SER A 4 9.24 -9.72 -15.64
N ALA A 5 8.62 -10.36 -16.65
CA ALA A 5 7.36 -11.07 -16.47
C ALA A 5 7.27 -12.23 -17.47
N SER A 6 6.70 -13.34 -17.03
CA SER A 6 6.34 -14.48 -17.89
C SER A 6 4.93 -14.28 -18.43
N ILE A 7 4.76 -14.53 -19.72
CA ILE A 7 3.48 -14.38 -20.39
C ILE A 7 2.86 -15.75 -20.64
N GLU A 8 1.70 -15.95 -20.06
CA GLU A 8 0.86 -17.12 -20.25
C GLU A 8 -0.46 -16.72 -20.90
N VAL A 9 -0.96 -17.51 -21.83
CA VAL A 9 -2.25 -17.29 -22.49
C VAL A 9 -3.13 -18.52 -22.33
N VAL A 10 -4.36 -18.29 -21.90
CA VAL A 10 -5.43 -19.28 -21.92
C VAL A 10 -6.40 -18.94 -23.05
N ASN A 11 -6.53 -19.81 -24.02
CA ASN A 11 -7.37 -19.60 -25.19
C ASN A 11 -8.73 -20.26 -25.00
N TYR A 12 -9.78 -19.48 -24.82
CA TYR A 12 -11.17 -19.96 -24.77
C TYR A 12 -11.96 -19.65 -26.04
N SER A 13 -11.29 -19.30 -27.14
CA SER A 13 -11.93 -19.09 -28.42
C SER A 13 -12.37 -20.43 -29.08
N ASN A 14 -12.95 -20.36 -30.25
CA ASN A 14 -13.49 -21.56 -30.93
C ASN A 14 -12.42 -22.47 -31.54
N ALA A 15 -11.21 -21.97 -31.77
CA ALA A 15 -10.10 -22.70 -32.39
C ALA A 15 -8.75 -22.39 -31.75
N ALA A 16 -7.71 -23.14 -32.09
CA ALA A 16 -6.36 -22.78 -31.78
C ALA A 16 -5.98 -21.45 -32.47
N ILE A 17 -5.05 -20.71 -31.87
CA ILE A 17 -4.51 -19.47 -32.41
C ILE A 17 -3.10 -19.78 -32.90
N ASP A 18 -2.92 -19.90 -34.21
CA ASP A 18 -1.66 -20.34 -34.81
C ASP A 18 -0.90 -19.17 -35.43
N ASN A 19 0.45 -19.27 -35.37
CA ASN A 19 1.39 -18.37 -36.02
C ASN A 19 1.10 -16.87 -35.73
N LYS A 20 0.90 -16.53 -34.44
CA LYS A 20 0.68 -15.15 -34.00
C LYS A 20 1.83 -14.62 -33.17
N GLN A 21 1.96 -13.30 -33.20
CA GLN A 21 2.85 -12.60 -32.28
C GLN A 21 2.06 -12.11 -31.06
N ILE A 22 2.66 -12.26 -29.91
CA ILE A 22 2.22 -11.60 -28.68
C ILE A 22 2.97 -10.29 -28.60
N MET A 23 2.25 -9.20 -28.71
CA MET A 23 2.77 -7.84 -28.58
C MET A 23 2.71 -7.43 -27.14
N TRP A 24 3.75 -6.79 -26.64
CA TRP A 24 3.71 -6.20 -25.30
C TRP A 24 4.25 -4.78 -25.30
N GLN A 25 3.72 -3.96 -24.40
CA GLN A 25 4.15 -2.56 -24.21
C GLN A 25 4.10 -2.24 -22.73
N LEU A 26 5.14 -1.58 -22.23
CA LEU A 26 5.18 -0.95 -20.91
C LEU A 26 5.18 0.57 -21.13
N ALA A 27 4.15 1.26 -20.61
CA ALA A 27 3.96 2.70 -20.76
C ALA A 27 3.52 3.36 -19.45
N ASP A 28 3.72 4.67 -19.33
CA ASP A 28 3.20 5.46 -18.21
C ASP A 28 1.70 5.81 -18.38
N GLU A 29 1.13 6.51 -17.40
CA GLU A 29 -0.28 6.96 -17.43
C GLU A 29 -0.59 7.95 -18.57
N ALA A 30 0.40 8.67 -19.06
CA ALA A 30 0.27 9.57 -20.21
C ALA A 30 0.40 8.83 -21.56
N GLY A 31 0.67 7.51 -21.52
CA GLY A 31 0.92 6.70 -22.72
C GLY A 31 2.35 6.77 -23.24
N THR A 32 3.26 7.41 -22.50
CA THR A 32 4.67 7.47 -22.90
C THR A 32 5.29 6.08 -22.78
N GLN A 33 5.75 5.54 -23.89
CA GLN A 33 6.31 4.20 -23.94
C GLN A 33 7.68 4.14 -23.27
N ILE A 34 7.82 3.22 -22.30
CA ILE A 34 9.08 2.92 -21.64
C ILE A 34 9.82 1.80 -22.37
N SER A 35 9.09 0.75 -22.77
CA SER A 35 9.63 -0.39 -23.51
C SER A 35 8.51 -1.13 -24.23
N ASN A 36 8.87 -1.89 -25.27
CA ASN A 36 7.96 -2.79 -25.96
C ASN A 36 8.71 -4.00 -26.55
N GLY A 37 7.97 -4.94 -27.07
CA GLY A 37 8.54 -6.08 -27.78
C GLY A 37 7.48 -7.02 -28.31
N ARG A 38 7.96 -8.14 -28.86
CA ARG A 38 7.16 -9.19 -29.48
C ARG A 38 7.68 -10.55 -29.07
N LEU A 39 6.77 -11.52 -28.90
CA LEU A 39 7.09 -12.92 -28.70
C LEU A 39 6.41 -13.70 -29.82
N ASN A 40 7.17 -14.57 -30.51
CA ASN A 40 6.61 -15.44 -31.52
C ASN A 40 6.03 -16.70 -30.85
N VAL A 41 4.80 -17.02 -31.15
CA VAL A 41 4.13 -18.21 -30.62
C VAL A 41 3.60 -19.03 -31.79
N GLU A 42 4.05 -20.27 -31.88
CA GLU A 42 3.64 -21.17 -32.96
C GLU A 42 2.15 -21.52 -32.88
N SER A 43 1.69 -21.91 -31.70
CA SER A 43 0.28 -22.23 -31.48
C SER A 43 -0.12 -21.99 -30.01
N ILE A 44 -1.32 -21.44 -29.79
CA ILE A 44 -1.97 -21.34 -28.51
C ILE A 44 -3.20 -22.24 -28.53
N SER A 45 -3.06 -23.40 -27.93
CA SER A 45 -4.10 -24.44 -27.95
C SER A 45 -5.34 -24.00 -27.19
N LYS A 46 -6.51 -24.47 -27.65
CA LYS A 46 -7.78 -24.21 -26.99
C LYS A 46 -7.87 -24.93 -25.64
N GLY A 47 -8.33 -24.22 -24.61
CA GLY A 47 -8.65 -24.78 -23.30
C GLY A 47 -7.46 -25.13 -22.41
N THR A 48 -6.22 -24.77 -22.82
CA THR A 48 -5.02 -25.01 -22.03
C THR A 48 -4.25 -23.73 -21.79
N VAL A 49 -3.40 -23.73 -20.76
CA VAL A 49 -2.43 -22.66 -20.53
C VAL A 49 -1.27 -22.85 -21.49
N THR A 50 -0.95 -21.85 -22.28
CA THR A 50 0.22 -21.85 -23.18
C THR A 50 1.23 -20.83 -22.66
N GLN A 51 2.45 -21.31 -22.39
CA GLN A 51 3.58 -20.44 -22.04
C GLN A 51 4.07 -19.76 -23.32
N CYS A 52 3.96 -18.43 -23.39
CA CYS A 52 4.31 -17.66 -24.59
C CYS A 52 5.74 -17.10 -24.54
N GLY A 53 6.36 -17.06 -23.38
CA GLY A 53 7.73 -16.59 -23.17
C GLY A 53 7.86 -15.50 -22.10
N ASP A 54 9.09 -15.03 -21.92
CA ASP A 54 9.45 -14.01 -20.95
C ASP A 54 9.69 -12.67 -21.61
N ILE A 55 9.25 -11.62 -20.96
CA ILE A 55 9.56 -10.25 -21.34
C ILE A 55 10.52 -9.62 -20.34
N ARG A 56 11.35 -8.69 -20.84
CA ARG A 56 12.28 -7.92 -20.01
C ARG A 56 12.31 -6.47 -20.47
N ALA A 57 12.30 -5.53 -19.53
CA ALA A 57 12.37 -4.12 -19.81
C ALA A 57 13.31 -3.39 -18.84
N GLU A 58 14.19 -2.56 -19.36
CA GLU A 58 15.02 -1.68 -18.52
C GLU A 58 14.19 -0.51 -17.99
N LEU A 59 14.27 -0.28 -16.68
CA LEU A 59 13.53 0.78 -15.98
C LEU A 59 14.38 2.04 -15.70
N LYS A 60 15.57 2.15 -16.33
CA LYS A 60 16.51 3.26 -16.08
C LYS A 60 15.95 4.65 -16.39
N SER A 61 14.97 4.75 -17.28
CA SER A 61 14.30 6.01 -17.64
C SER A 61 13.31 6.48 -16.59
N VAL A 62 12.84 5.59 -15.70
CA VAL A 62 11.87 5.93 -14.64
C VAL A 62 12.62 6.56 -13.47
N ARG A 63 12.56 7.88 -13.35
CA ARG A 63 13.32 8.68 -12.38
C ARG A 63 12.52 9.09 -11.14
N LYS A 64 11.22 8.88 -11.15
CA LYS A 64 10.30 9.17 -10.04
C LYS A 64 9.36 8.00 -9.81
N ALA A 65 8.80 7.91 -8.61
CA ALA A 65 7.74 6.94 -8.33
C ALA A 65 6.63 7.08 -9.37
N SER A 66 6.32 6.01 -10.06
CA SER A 66 5.41 6.02 -11.21
C SER A 66 4.57 4.75 -11.25
N LYS A 67 3.34 4.90 -11.68
CA LYS A 67 2.48 3.82 -12.10
C LYS A 67 2.64 3.63 -13.59
N LEU A 68 2.98 2.44 -13.99
CA LEU A 68 3.09 2.03 -15.39
C LEU A 68 1.99 1.01 -15.72
N TYR A 69 1.75 0.80 -16.99
CA TYR A 69 0.83 -0.21 -17.49
C TYR A 69 1.56 -1.17 -18.42
N LEU A 70 1.56 -2.45 -18.07
CA LEU A 70 1.93 -3.53 -18.97
C LEU A 70 0.70 -3.92 -19.77
N THR A 71 0.70 -3.67 -21.06
CA THR A 71 -0.33 -4.14 -21.98
C THR A 71 0.25 -5.27 -22.81
N VAL A 72 -0.48 -6.40 -22.88
CA VAL A 72 -0.16 -7.56 -23.71
C VAL A 72 -1.34 -7.82 -24.63
N SER A 73 -1.08 -8.04 -25.91
CA SER A 73 -2.09 -8.25 -26.94
C SER A 73 -1.68 -9.31 -27.95
N VAL A 74 -2.64 -9.90 -28.62
CA VAL A 74 -2.44 -10.84 -29.72
C VAL A 74 -2.54 -10.10 -31.04
N GLU A 75 -1.50 -10.17 -31.89
CA GLU A 75 -1.42 -9.46 -33.15
C GLU A 75 -2.61 -9.75 -34.08
N GLY A 76 -3.17 -8.67 -34.65
CA GLY A 76 -4.30 -8.75 -35.60
C GLY A 76 -5.63 -9.12 -34.94
N THR A 77 -5.75 -8.97 -33.62
CA THR A 77 -6.99 -9.19 -32.86
C THR A 77 -7.26 -8.00 -31.93
N GLU A 78 -8.44 -7.96 -31.34
CA GLU A 78 -8.79 -7.01 -30.27
C GLU A 78 -8.44 -7.53 -28.87
N TRP A 79 -7.90 -8.74 -28.76
CA TRP A 79 -7.62 -9.40 -27.48
C TRP A 79 -6.38 -8.77 -26.83
N LYS A 80 -6.61 -8.16 -25.69
CA LYS A 80 -5.57 -7.54 -24.88
C LYS A 80 -5.92 -7.55 -23.40
N ASN A 81 -4.89 -7.62 -22.57
CA ASN A 81 -4.98 -7.39 -21.14
C ASN A 81 -3.99 -6.30 -20.73
N THR A 82 -4.32 -5.56 -19.67
CA THR A 82 -3.46 -4.50 -19.15
C THR A 82 -3.39 -4.63 -17.63
N TRP A 83 -2.18 -4.59 -17.10
CA TRP A 83 -1.91 -4.66 -15.66
C TRP A 83 -1.15 -3.41 -15.20
N PRO A 84 -1.54 -2.82 -14.07
CA PRO A 84 -0.76 -1.75 -13.46
C PRO A 84 0.50 -2.33 -12.78
N VAL A 85 1.60 -1.61 -12.92
CA VAL A 85 2.90 -1.92 -12.31
C VAL A 85 3.44 -0.65 -11.68
N TRP A 86 3.77 -0.70 -10.39
CA TRP A 86 4.40 0.45 -9.71
C TRP A 86 5.91 0.30 -9.73
N VAL A 87 6.59 1.37 -10.11
CA VAL A 87 8.04 1.45 -10.17
C VAL A 87 8.51 2.58 -9.29
N TYR A 88 9.41 2.26 -8.37
CA TYR A 88 9.98 3.21 -7.44
C TYR A 88 11.48 3.34 -7.66
N PRO A 89 12.03 4.56 -7.75
CA PRO A 89 13.47 4.76 -7.73
C PRO A 89 14.07 4.23 -6.43
N ARG A 90 15.30 3.73 -6.52
CA ARG A 90 16.02 3.36 -5.31
C ARG A 90 16.27 4.60 -4.46
N ILE A 91 15.86 4.54 -3.21
CA ILE A 91 16.13 5.56 -2.20
C ILE A 91 17.51 5.24 -1.60
N GLU A 92 18.55 5.94 -2.02
CA GLU A 92 19.91 5.73 -1.53
C GLU A 92 20.10 6.24 -0.10
N SER A 93 19.45 7.35 0.24
CA SER A 93 19.44 7.92 1.59
C SER A 93 18.12 8.63 1.85
N LEU A 94 17.56 8.38 3.03
CA LEU A 94 16.39 9.10 3.52
C LEU A 94 16.85 10.31 4.33
N ASN A 95 16.60 11.53 3.82
CA ASN A 95 16.81 12.73 4.60
C ASN A 95 15.68 12.91 5.62
N VAL A 96 15.89 12.48 6.83
CA VAL A 96 14.89 12.58 7.91
C VAL A 96 14.76 14.00 8.49
N GLY A 97 15.74 14.88 8.26
CA GLY A 97 15.73 16.24 8.81
C GLY A 97 15.59 16.27 10.33
N ASP A 98 14.61 17.05 10.82
CA ASP A 98 14.25 17.16 12.24
C ASP A 98 13.13 16.21 12.68
N VAL A 99 12.68 15.31 11.80
CA VAL A 99 11.63 14.33 12.09
C VAL A 99 12.19 13.18 12.93
N LEU A 100 11.57 12.91 14.07
CA LEU A 100 11.81 11.69 14.83
C LEU A 100 11.00 10.54 14.21
N LEU A 101 11.67 9.45 13.85
CA LEU A 101 11.05 8.19 13.47
C LEU A 101 11.09 7.26 14.68
N THR A 102 9.94 6.82 15.16
CA THR A 102 9.91 5.96 16.36
C THR A 102 8.75 4.96 16.33
N GLN A 103 8.97 3.86 17.04
CA GLN A 103 7.95 2.83 17.33
C GLN A 103 7.54 2.85 18.81
N ASP A 104 8.20 3.65 19.62
CA ASP A 104 7.96 3.75 21.06
C ASP A 104 7.04 4.94 21.38
N VAL A 105 5.97 4.69 22.14
CA VAL A 105 4.97 5.70 22.46
C VAL A 105 5.52 6.74 23.45
N GLU A 106 6.37 6.34 24.39
CA GLU A 106 6.92 7.28 25.39
C GLU A 106 7.92 8.22 24.73
N GLU A 107 8.77 7.70 23.84
CA GLU A 107 9.68 8.50 23.04
C GLU A 107 8.91 9.48 22.14
N ALA A 108 7.84 9.01 21.49
CA ALA A 108 6.99 9.84 20.64
C ALA A 108 6.39 11.01 21.44
N LEU A 109 5.75 10.73 22.59
CA LEU A 109 5.09 11.73 23.41
C LEU A 109 6.10 12.72 24.02
N ALA A 110 7.25 12.25 24.50
CA ALA A 110 8.32 13.12 25.00
C ALA A 110 8.81 14.12 23.94
N ALA A 111 9.01 13.64 22.70
CA ALA A 111 9.41 14.49 21.58
C ALA A 111 8.32 15.49 21.16
N LEU A 112 7.06 15.05 21.13
CA LEU A 112 5.91 15.92 20.83
C LEU A 112 5.78 17.06 21.85
N ASN A 113 6.00 16.79 23.14
CA ASN A 113 5.98 17.80 24.19
C ASN A 113 7.11 18.83 24.05
N GLN A 114 8.23 18.42 23.44
CA GLN A 114 9.33 19.32 23.09
C GLN A 114 9.08 20.11 21.78
N GLY A 115 7.95 19.92 21.13
CA GLY A 115 7.59 20.62 19.88
C GLY A 115 8.17 20.00 18.61
N ARG A 116 8.69 18.76 18.68
CA ARG A 116 9.27 18.08 17.52
C ARG A 116 8.20 17.55 16.55
N LYS A 117 8.63 17.26 15.33
CA LYS A 117 7.87 16.48 14.36
C LYS A 117 8.14 15.00 14.60
N VAL A 118 7.09 14.19 14.67
CA VAL A 118 7.20 12.76 14.97
C VAL A 118 6.44 11.94 13.94
N LEU A 119 7.10 10.99 13.31
CA LEU A 119 6.48 9.88 12.59
C LEU A 119 6.44 8.68 13.54
N PHE A 120 5.27 8.41 14.09
CA PHE A 120 5.04 7.31 15.02
C PHE A 120 4.40 6.14 14.28
N SER A 121 5.17 5.05 14.14
CA SER A 121 4.73 3.83 13.46
C SER A 121 5.00 2.63 14.36
N PRO A 122 4.16 2.38 15.38
CA PRO A 122 4.39 1.30 16.34
C PRO A 122 4.26 -0.06 15.66
N LYS A 123 4.92 -1.06 16.24
CA LYS A 123 4.75 -2.46 15.81
C LYS A 123 3.28 -2.85 15.85
N MET A 124 2.84 -3.59 14.86
CA MET A 124 1.44 -4.04 14.74
C MET A 124 0.91 -4.72 16.02
N SER A 125 1.77 -5.47 16.73
CA SER A 125 1.43 -6.15 17.98
C SER A 125 1.10 -5.19 19.14
N TYR A 126 1.55 -3.95 19.08
CA TYR A 126 1.28 -2.93 20.11
C TYR A 126 0.07 -2.06 19.80
N LEU A 127 -0.49 -2.14 18.60
CA LEU A 127 -1.65 -1.35 18.22
C LEU A 127 -2.95 -1.97 18.72
N LYS A 128 -3.78 -1.14 19.35
CA LYS A 128 -5.17 -1.47 19.66
C LYS A 128 -6.02 -1.12 18.44
N GLY A 129 -6.40 -2.13 17.67
CA GLY A 129 -7.16 -1.90 16.44
C GLY A 129 -7.60 -3.21 15.81
N LEU A 130 -8.25 -3.09 14.68
CA LEU A 130 -8.70 -4.22 13.86
C LEU A 130 -7.55 -4.68 12.98
N GLU A 131 -7.61 -5.93 12.54
CA GLU A 131 -6.70 -6.43 11.52
C GLU A 131 -7.03 -5.77 10.18
N GLY A 132 -6.01 -5.17 9.54
CA GLY A 132 -6.13 -4.61 8.19
C GLY A 132 -6.33 -5.71 7.16
N LYS A 133 -7.24 -5.52 6.21
CA LYS A 133 -7.50 -6.44 5.11
C LYS A 133 -7.38 -5.71 3.78
N PHE A 134 -6.68 -6.35 2.85
CA PHE A 134 -6.49 -5.83 1.51
C PHE A 134 -7.70 -6.08 0.61
N LEU A 135 -8.31 -7.27 0.74
CA LEU A 135 -9.44 -7.65 -0.10
C LEU A 135 -10.74 -7.05 0.44
N PRO A 136 -11.56 -6.44 -0.41
CA PRO A 136 -12.93 -6.12 -0.06
C PRO A 136 -13.69 -7.44 0.15
N VAL A 137 -14.03 -7.75 1.40
CA VAL A 137 -14.79 -8.96 1.70
C VAL A 137 -16.27 -8.63 1.68
N PHE A 138 -16.98 -9.27 0.77
CA PHE A 138 -18.40 -9.03 0.55
C PHE A 138 -19.33 -9.82 1.50
N TRP A 139 -18.80 -10.76 2.29
CA TRP A 139 -19.62 -11.63 3.13
C TRP A 139 -20.13 -10.92 4.38
N SER A 140 -21.41 -11.15 4.71
CA SER A 140 -21.99 -10.61 5.91
C SER A 140 -21.27 -11.11 7.17
N PRO A 141 -20.76 -10.23 8.05
CA PRO A 141 -20.14 -10.64 9.30
C PRO A 141 -21.12 -11.29 10.27
N VAL A 142 -22.43 -11.14 10.07
CA VAL A 142 -23.47 -11.84 10.85
C VAL A 142 -23.46 -13.33 10.55
N HIS A 143 -23.35 -13.71 9.30
CA HIS A 143 -23.31 -15.10 8.87
C HIS A 143 -21.90 -15.70 8.90
N PHE A 144 -20.89 -14.84 8.74
CA PHE A 144 -19.48 -15.22 8.70
C PHE A 144 -18.64 -14.38 9.68
N PRO A 145 -18.81 -14.58 11.00
CA PRO A 145 -18.22 -13.70 12.03
C PRO A 145 -16.69 -13.72 12.08
N ARG A 146 -16.05 -14.64 11.37
CA ARG A 146 -14.57 -14.72 11.26
C ARG A 146 -14.01 -14.04 10.02
N GLN A 147 -14.85 -13.35 9.27
CA GLN A 147 -14.43 -12.63 8.06
C GLN A 147 -13.70 -11.35 8.42
N ALA A 148 -13.01 -10.81 7.41
CA ALA A 148 -12.25 -9.58 7.53
C ALA A 148 -13.08 -8.44 8.13
N GLY A 149 -12.48 -7.71 9.07
CA GLY A 149 -13.10 -6.55 9.69
C GLY A 149 -13.18 -5.33 8.78
N THR A 150 -12.43 -5.28 7.66
CA THR A 150 -12.35 -4.11 6.77
C THR A 150 -12.51 -4.51 5.31
N MET A 151 -12.89 -3.55 4.46
CA MET A 151 -13.24 -3.77 3.05
C MET A 151 -12.22 -3.16 2.07
N GLY A 152 -11.12 -2.63 2.52
CA GLY A 152 -10.10 -1.98 1.71
C GLY A 152 -9.77 -0.57 2.22
N LEU A 153 -9.01 0.16 1.43
CA LEU A 153 -8.55 1.50 1.78
C LEU A 153 -9.30 2.57 0.99
N LEU A 154 -9.41 3.74 1.62
CA LEU A 154 -9.76 5.00 0.99
C LEU A 154 -8.57 5.96 1.18
N CYS A 155 -7.91 6.29 0.07
CA CYS A 155 -6.72 7.11 0.05
C CYS A 155 -7.06 8.55 -0.33
N ASN A 156 -6.62 9.52 0.47
CA ASN A 156 -6.75 10.92 0.12
C ASN A 156 -5.64 11.32 -0.87
N THR A 157 -5.91 11.09 -2.16
CA THR A 157 -4.93 11.33 -3.24
C THR A 157 -4.51 12.79 -3.40
N GLN A 158 -5.27 13.73 -2.84
CA GLN A 158 -4.95 15.16 -2.85
C GLN A 158 -4.05 15.56 -1.69
N HIS A 159 -3.86 14.68 -0.70
CA HIS A 159 -3.03 14.97 0.46
C HIS A 159 -1.54 14.99 0.08
N ALA A 160 -0.84 16.05 0.48
CA ALA A 160 0.57 16.25 0.11
C ALA A 160 1.50 15.12 0.61
N ALA A 161 1.10 14.41 1.65
CA ALA A 161 1.81 13.24 2.18
C ALA A 161 1.92 12.08 1.17
N LEU A 162 1.00 11.97 0.22
CA LEU A 162 1.00 10.93 -0.82
C LEU A 162 1.60 11.39 -2.16
N ARG A 163 2.13 12.62 -2.23
CA ARG A 163 2.69 13.19 -3.47
C ARG A 163 3.78 12.32 -4.12
N HIS A 164 4.58 11.65 -3.30
CA HIS A 164 5.65 10.77 -3.76
C HIS A 164 5.28 9.28 -3.70
N PHE A 165 4.01 8.97 -3.42
CA PHE A 165 3.46 7.63 -3.44
C PHE A 165 2.21 7.61 -4.35
N PRO A 166 2.40 7.53 -5.69
CA PRO A 166 1.28 7.61 -6.63
C PRO A 166 0.28 6.49 -6.37
N THR A 167 -0.94 6.87 -6.08
CA THR A 167 -2.02 5.94 -5.71
C THR A 167 -3.37 6.42 -6.24
N GLU A 168 -4.27 5.48 -6.43
CA GLU A 168 -5.69 5.76 -6.62
C GLU A 168 -6.37 6.06 -5.28
N MET A 169 -7.65 6.46 -5.32
CA MET A 169 -8.48 6.64 -4.12
C MET A 169 -8.71 5.34 -3.34
N HIS A 170 -8.42 4.20 -3.92
CA HIS A 170 -8.61 2.88 -3.33
C HIS A 170 -7.29 2.09 -3.30
N SER A 171 -7.24 1.02 -2.50
CA SER A 171 -6.12 0.08 -2.48
C SER A 171 -5.98 -0.66 -3.81
N ASN A 172 -4.73 -0.76 -4.28
CA ASN A 172 -4.32 -1.60 -5.38
C ASN A 172 -3.06 -2.37 -4.96
N TRP A 173 -2.49 -3.21 -5.80
CA TRP A 173 -1.42 -4.15 -5.45
C TRP A 173 -0.21 -3.54 -4.72
N GLN A 174 0.13 -2.28 -4.98
CA GLN A 174 1.18 -1.58 -4.22
C GLN A 174 0.90 -1.49 -2.70
N TRP A 175 -0.36 -1.59 -2.28
CA TRP A 175 -0.75 -1.55 -0.88
C TRP A 175 -0.67 -2.91 -0.18
N TRP A 176 -0.41 -4.00 -0.91
CA TRP A 176 -0.45 -5.36 -0.37
C TRP A 176 0.42 -5.55 0.86
N ASN A 177 1.73 -5.24 0.75
CA ASN A 177 2.65 -5.42 1.86
C ASN A 177 2.43 -4.39 2.99
N LEU A 178 1.95 -3.19 2.68
CA LEU A 178 1.57 -2.19 3.67
C LEU A 178 0.39 -2.67 4.51
N VAL A 179 -0.66 -3.21 3.88
CA VAL A 179 -1.86 -3.70 4.57
C VAL A 179 -1.59 -4.99 5.33
N LYS A 180 -0.80 -5.92 4.81
CA LYS A 180 -0.40 -7.15 5.53
C LYS A 180 0.31 -6.86 6.86
N ARG A 181 0.93 -5.71 6.98
CA ARG A 181 1.68 -5.24 8.15
C ARG A 181 0.95 -4.16 8.94
N SER A 182 -0.37 -4.07 8.79
CA SER A 182 -1.15 -3.03 9.43
C SER A 182 -2.19 -3.57 10.41
N LYS A 183 -2.49 -2.74 11.40
CA LYS A 183 -3.80 -2.70 12.03
C LYS A 183 -4.52 -1.45 11.59
N VAL A 184 -5.82 -1.41 11.84
CA VAL A 184 -6.67 -0.29 11.55
C VAL A 184 -7.21 0.28 12.86
N LEU A 185 -6.97 1.55 13.09
CA LEU A 185 -7.35 2.23 14.32
C LEU A 185 -8.82 2.63 14.27
N VAL A 186 -9.55 2.34 15.34
CA VAL A 186 -10.93 2.80 15.55
C VAL A 186 -10.86 4.16 16.24
N VAL A 187 -11.36 5.20 15.58
CA VAL A 187 -11.21 6.59 16.04
C VAL A 187 -12.54 7.27 16.40
N ASP A 188 -13.62 6.50 16.53
CA ASP A 188 -14.95 7.02 16.85
C ASP A 188 -15.02 7.81 18.17
N SER A 189 -14.22 7.39 19.16
CA SER A 189 -14.19 8.00 20.48
C SER A 189 -13.16 9.13 20.63
N LEU A 190 -12.36 9.38 19.60
CA LEU A 190 -11.35 10.43 19.62
C LEU A 190 -11.90 11.76 19.13
N PRO A 191 -11.27 12.88 19.49
CA PRO A 191 -11.44 14.12 18.74
C PRO A 191 -11.17 13.93 17.26
N PRO A 192 -11.68 14.79 16.37
CA PRO A 192 -11.46 14.64 14.93
C PRO A 192 -9.97 14.54 14.59
N VAL A 193 -9.61 13.59 13.74
CA VAL A 193 -8.28 13.45 13.13
C VAL A 193 -8.33 13.82 11.66
N GLU A 194 -7.20 14.13 11.06
CA GLU A 194 -7.07 14.41 9.63
C GLU A 194 -6.49 13.17 8.92
N PRO A 195 -7.34 12.35 8.28
CA PRO A 195 -6.88 11.10 7.70
C PRO A 195 -6.13 11.32 6.38
N ILE A 196 -5.03 10.61 6.23
CA ILE A 196 -4.28 10.47 4.97
C ILE A 196 -4.73 9.21 4.26
N VAL A 197 -4.88 8.12 5.03
CA VAL A 197 -5.37 6.82 4.56
C VAL A 197 -6.40 6.30 5.55
N GLU A 198 -7.62 6.17 5.09
CA GLU A 198 -8.72 5.54 5.82
C GLU A 198 -8.83 4.06 5.45
N SER A 199 -9.48 3.28 6.31
CA SER A 199 -9.93 1.94 5.98
C SER A 199 -11.44 1.88 6.00
N ILE A 200 -12.03 1.25 5.02
CA ILE A 200 -13.47 1.13 4.91
C ILE A 200 -13.92 -0.02 5.81
N ASP A 201 -14.80 0.28 6.78
CA ASP A 201 -15.37 -0.74 7.66
C ASP A 201 -16.42 -1.58 6.93
N ASN A 202 -16.78 -2.72 7.52
CA ASN A 202 -17.94 -3.46 7.05
C ASN A 202 -19.23 -2.69 7.34
N PHE A 203 -20.24 -2.91 6.52
CA PHE A 203 -21.53 -2.20 6.60
C PHE A 203 -22.34 -2.47 7.88
N THR A 204 -21.99 -3.49 8.65
CA THR A 204 -22.67 -3.81 9.91
C THR A 204 -22.19 -2.91 11.05
N ASN A 205 -20.89 -2.62 11.12
CA ASN A 205 -20.29 -1.85 12.21
C ASN A 205 -20.17 -0.37 11.87
N ASN A 206 -19.78 -0.05 10.64
CA ASN A 206 -19.67 1.31 10.10
C ASN A 206 -18.90 2.29 11.02
N ARG A 207 -17.77 1.84 11.58
CA ARG A 207 -16.90 2.63 12.45
C ARG A 207 -16.02 3.56 11.62
N LYS A 208 -15.53 4.63 12.24
CA LYS A 208 -14.48 5.49 11.66
C LYS A 208 -13.13 4.78 11.83
N LEU A 209 -12.56 4.37 10.71
CA LEU A 209 -11.33 3.58 10.68
C LEU A 209 -10.23 4.34 9.95
N VAL A 210 -9.05 4.44 10.57
CA VAL A 210 -7.91 5.16 10.00
C VAL A 210 -6.66 4.30 10.06
N SER A 211 -5.89 4.29 8.98
CA SER A 211 -4.60 3.60 8.89
C SER A 211 -3.42 4.57 9.02
N VAL A 212 -3.54 5.78 8.44
CA VAL A 212 -2.53 6.83 8.55
C VAL A 212 -3.25 8.18 8.71
N PHE A 213 -2.87 8.95 9.71
CA PHE A 213 -3.44 10.27 9.93
C PHE A 213 -2.40 11.26 10.48
N GLU A 214 -2.71 12.55 10.37
CA GLU A 214 -1.91 13.59 10.98
C GLU A 214 -2.71 14.37 12.03
N THR A 215 -2.01 14.90 13.03
CA THR A 215 -2.57 15.72 14.10
C THR A 215 -1.47 16.51 14.82
N LYS A 216 -1.85 17.48 15.64
CA LYS A 216 -1.00 18.06 16.69
C LYS A 216 -1.13 17.22 17.95
N CYS A 217 -0.07 17.15 18.75
CA CYS A 217 -0.11 16.63 20.12
C CYS A 217 0.92 17.38 20.95
N GLY A 218 0.55 17.84 22.13
CA GLY A 218 1.38 18.74 22.92
C GLY A 218 1.77 20.00 22.12
N LYS A 219 3.05 20.28 22.01
CA LYS A 219 3.60 21.38 21.20
C LYS A 219 4.03 20.92 19.80
N GLY A 220 4.05 19.60 19.55
CA GLY A 220 4.57 18.98 18.34
C GLY A 220 3.53 18.66 17.29
N LYS A 221 4.01 18.08 16.20
CA LYS A 221 3.22 17.62 15.06
C LYS A 221 3.47 16.14 14.83
N LEU A 222 2.42 15.38 14.65
CA LEU A 222 2.43 13.92 14.55
C LEU A 222 1.87 13.46 13.20
N ILE A 223 2.55 12.52 12.56
CA ILE A 223 1.92 11.53 11.69
C ILE A 223 1.94 10.20 12.44
N MET A 224 0.77 9.60 12.61
CA MET A 224 0.64 8.24 13.12
C MET A 224 0.31 7.30 11.98
N SER A 225 1.13 6.25 11.84
CA SER A 225 0.92 5.16 10.89
C SER A 225 0.64 3.87 11.64
N ALA A 226 -0.53 3.29 11.41
CA ALA A 226 -0.86 1.95 11.88
C ALA A 226 -0.39 0.86 10.92
N MET A 227 0.25 1.25 9.82
CA MET A 227 1.03 0.38 8.95
C MET A 227 2.46 0.37 9.48
N ASP A 228 3.00 -0.82 9.76
CA ASP A 228 4.37 -0.98 10.26
C ASP A 228 5.39 -0.76 9.12
N ILE A 229 5.87 0.48 9.03
CA ILE A 229 6.80 0.93 8.00
C ILE A 229 8.24 1.11 8.52
N LEU A 230 8.49 0.82 9.80
CA LEU A 230 9.80 1.01 10.44
C LEU A 230 10.46 -0.29 10.91
N SER A 231 9.72 -1.40 11.08
CA SER A 231 10.27 -2.68 11.55
C SER A 231 11.10 -3.40 10.48
N GLU A 232 11.80 -4.46 10.89
CA GLU A 232 12.45 -5.40 9.98
C GLU A 232 11.47 -5.92 8.91
N GLY A 233 11.96 -6.08 7.67
CA GLY A 233 11.13 -6.43 6.50
C GLY A 233 10.41 -5.23 5.88
N SER A 234 10.73 -4.01 6.31
CA SER A 234 10.31 -2.77 5.63
C SER A 234 11.18 -2.43 4.39
N ASP A 235 12.00 -3.36 3.92
CA ASP A 235 12.87 -3.26 2.75
C ASP A 235 12.12 -3.34 1.42
N LYS A 236 10.81 -3.64 1.45
CA LYS A 236 9.97 -3.68 0.26
C LYS A 236 9.89 -2.28 -0.39
N PRO A 237 10.02 -2.18 -1.73
CA PRO A 237 10.08 -0.89 -2.42
C PRO A 237 8.90 0.04 -2.11
N GLU A 238 7.68 -0.48 -2.02
CA GLU A 238 6.49 0.29 -1.70
C GLU A 238 6.47 0.80 -0.27
N ILE A 239 7.02 0.04 0.69
CA ILE A 239 7.12 0.47 2.10
C ILE A 239 8.15 1.58 2.21
N GLN A 240 9.32 1.42 1.57
CA GLN A 240 10.35 2.45 1.53
C GLN A 240 9.84 3.72 0.84
N GLN A 241 9.07 3.58 -0.23
CA GLN A 241 8.50 4.72 -0.95
C GLN A 241 7.44 5.44 -0.11
N MET A 242 6.62 4.72 0.66
CA MET A 242 5.68 5.33 1.59
C MET A 242 6.41 6.11 2.68
N LEU A 243 7.42 5.51 3.31
CA LEU A 243 8.25 6.18 4.32
C LEU A 243 8.89 7.45 3.75
N TYR A 244 9.48 7.37 2.55
CA TYR A 244 10.04 8.52 1.85
C TYR A 244 9.00 9.62 1.63
N SER A 245 7.80 9.27 1.18
CA SER A 245 6.74 10.23 0.92
C SER A 245 6.30 10.96 2.19
N LEU A 246 6.07 10.22 3.27
CA LEU A 246 5.67 10.80 4.56
C LEU A 246 6.76 11.70 5.14
N VAL A 247 8.00 11.27 5.16
CA VAL A 247 9.13 12.05 5.70
C VAL A 247 9.38 13.31 4.86
N THR A 248 9.33 13.21 3.55
CA THR A 248 9.47 14.37 2.65
C THR A 248 8.36 15.39 2.90
N TYR A 249 7.13 14.94 3.07
CA TYR A 249 6.01 15.79 3.45
C TYR A 249 6.23 16.46 4.79
N MET A 250 6.63 15.72 5.82
CA MET A 250 6.88 16.25 7.16
C MET A 250 8.01 17.30 7.21
N ASN A 251 8.97 17.22 6.29
CA ASN A 251 10.04 18.21 6.15
C ASN A 251 9.62 19.44 5.33
N SER A 252 8.44 19.44 4.74
CA SER A 252 7.93 20.58 3.97
C SER A 252 7.09 21.54 4.83
N GLU A 253 6.92 22.77 4.34
CA GLU A 253 6.02 23.76 4.94
C GLU A 253 4.54 23.35 4.93
N SER A 254 4.18 22.44 4.02
CA SER A 254 2.83 21.91 3.91
C SER A 254 2.40 21.04 5.11
N PHE A 255 3.37 20.56 5.91
CA PHE A 255 3.06 19.80 7.13
C PHE A 255 2.54 20.73 8.23
N ALA A 256 1.25 20.96 8.22
CA ALA A 256 0.55 21.84 9.12
C ALA A 256 -0.79 21.25 9.61
N PRO A 257 -0.75 20.16 10.42
CA PRO A 257 -1.96 19.52 10.94
C PRO A 257 -2.90 20.52 11.60
N ARG A 258 -4.20 20.40 11.34
CA ARG A 258 -5.23 21.33 11.87
C ARG A 258 -5.93 20.80 13.11
N THR A 259 -5.94 19.48 13.28
CA THR A 259 -6.55 18.79 14.42
C THR A 259 -5.58 18.68 15.58
N MET A 260 -6.09 18.36 16.77
CA MET A 260 -5.29 18.16 17.97
C MET A 260 -5.83 16.97 18.77
N LEU A 261 -4.93 16.09 19.19
CA LEU A 261 -5.17 15.02 20.15
C LEU A 261 -4.38 15.27 21.43
N GLY A 262 -4.93 14.81 22.56
CA GLY A 262 -4.21 14.73 23.83
C GLY A 262 -3.26 13.51 23.86
N GLU A 263 -2.35 13.49 24.84
CA GLU A 263 -1.49 12.33 25.06
C GLU A 263 -2.28 11.05 25.35
N GLU A 264 -3.33 11.17 26.16
CA GLU A 264 -4.20 10.02 26.50
C GLU A 264 -4.95 9.48 25.28
N ASP A 265 -5.30 10.33 24.31
CA ASP A 265 -5.89 9.90 23.06
C ASP A 265 -4.90 9.00 22.28
N ILE A 266 -3.62 9.42 22.18
CA ILE A 266 -2.56 8.64 21.53
C ILE A 266 -2.33 7.32 22.30
N ARG A 267 -2.22 7.38 23.64
CA ARG A 267 -2.06 6.18 24.48
C ARG A 267 -3.22 5.20 24.34
N SER A 268 -4.44 5.70 24.16
CA SER A 268 -5.63 4.88 24.01
C SER A 268 -5.60 3.97 22.77
N LEU A 269 -4.80 4.32 21.76
CA LEU A 269 -4.60 3.57 20.53
C LEU A 269 -3.56 2.45 20.68
N ILE A 270 -2.82 2.44 21.79
CA ILE A 270 -1.74 1.48 22.05
C ILE A 270 -2.18 0.49 23.12
N LEU A 271 -1.83 -0.77 22.94
CA LEU A 271 -1.99 -1.80 23.97
C LEU A 271 -0.98 -1.55 25.10
N LYS A 272 -1.43 -1.48 26.33
CA LYS A 272 -0.54 -1.43 27.49
C LYS A 272 0.35 -2.67 27.47
N ASN A 273 1.64 -2.46 27.59
CA ASN A 273 2.64 -3.52 27.53
C ASN A 273 2.60 -4.34 28.82
N GLU A 274 1.71 -5.33 28.92
CA GLU A 274 1.67 -6.30 30.03
C GLU A 274 2.58 -7.50 29.78
N GLY A 275 3.57 -7.37 28.88
CA GLY A 275 4.54 -8.43 28.61
C GLY A 275 3.98 -9.66 27.87
N LYS A 276 2.73 -9.62 27.44
CA LYS A 276 2.12 -10.68 26.63
C LYS A 276 2.15 -10.28 25.16
N VAL A 277 3.01 -10.93 24.40
CA VAL A 277 2.95 -10.91 22.93
C VAL A 277 1.62 -11.55 22.53
N ILE A 278 0.65 -10.75 22.12
CA ILE A 278 -0.56 -11.28 21.49
C ILE A 278 -0.14 -11.67 20.08
N GLU A 279 0.18 -12.95 19.87
CA GLU A 279 0.33 -13.50 18.53
C GLU A 279 -1.02 -13.33 17.80
N THR A 280 -1.09 -12.33 16.91
CA THR A 280 -2.16 -12.25 15.94
C THR A 280 -1.94 -13.38 14.94
N LYS A 281 -2.62 -14.50 15.13
CA LYS A 281 -2.66 -15.56 14.10
C LYS A 281 -3.22 -14.93 12.84
N ALA A 282 -2.38 -14.83 11.79
CA ALA A 282 -2.86 -14.48 10.46
C ALA A 282 -4.05 -15.39 10.12
N THR A 283 -5.18 -14.78 9.78
CA THR A 283 -6.35 -15.56 9.42
C THR A 283 -6.07 -16.34 8.14
N SER A 284 -6.64 -17.54 8.04
CA SER A 284 -6.36 -18.57 7.02
C SER A 284 -6.49 -18.13 5.55
N ILE A 285 -7.05 -16.95 5.29
CA ILE A 285 -7.23 -16.41 3.93
C ILE A 285 -5.89 -16.08 3.24
N TYR A 286 -4.84 -15.80 4.01
CA TYR A 286 -3.52 -15.42 3.47
C TYR A 286 -2.47 -16.53 3.61
N ARG A 287 -2.83 -17.71 4.11
CA ARG A 287 -1.90 -18.85 4.19
C ARG A 287 -1.59 -19.34 2.77
N GLY A 288 -0.34 -19.22 2.37
CA GLY A 288 0.16 -19.71 1.07
C GLY A 288 0.31 -18.63 -0.01
N LEU A 289 0.23 -17.35 0.35
CA LEU A 289 0.51 -16.21 -0.53
C LEU A 289 1.80 -15.46 -0.13
N ASP A 290 2.69 -16.12 0.61
CA ASP A 290 4.01 -15.59 1.00
C ASP A 290 5.04 -15.80 -0.12
#